data_bf7fb2fbabf1eb9a0cdf81e8ce630758
#
_entry.id   bf7fb2fbabf1eb9a0cdf81e8ce630758
#
_cell.length_a   1.000
_cell.length_b   1.000
_cell.length_c   1.000
_cell.angle_alpha   90.00
_cell.angle_beta   90.00
_cell.angle_gamma   90.00
#
_symmetry.space_group_name_H-M   'P 1'
#
loop_
_entity.id
_entity.type
_entity.pdbx_description
1 polymer ?
#
loop_
_entity_poly.entity_id
_entity_poly.type
_entity_poly.pdbx_seq_one_letter_code
_entity_poly.pdbx_strand_id
1 'polypeptide(L)'
;MKSSASYLSNAQPATIALIAFAYFVISVTALYFLNPAYSLIRSFVGNYDLGVYEFIIASTFFSLGLGSLALVIGLYQGMPQSARSWIGLLLLVIWGMGMLIAGIFPANDGGSTVPHMITVLLAGVFPVEVQATPETVFSFIHIIAILGSLFSLSLAAIVLSRRFKHEEKWRSIYRFSLILALVMIATSILLFQAIFLFIRTEFWFSLSLKLLTFSSLLWLFLIATHLRFVVVKSVSK
;
A
#
# COMPACT_ATOMS: atom_id res chain seq x y z
N MET A 1 -38.92 -1.75 3.02
CA MET A 1 -38.23 -0.58 2.46
C MET A 1 -37.01 -0.27 3.36
N LYS A 2 -35.77 -0.52 2.90
CA LYS A 2 -34.58 -0.05 3.63
C LYS A 2 -34.45 1.46 3.40
N SER A 3 -34.34 2.24 4.46
CA SER A 3 -34.33 3.71 4.38
C SER A 3 -33.11 4.19 3.55
N SER A 4 -33.27 5.29 2.82
CA SER A 4 -32.18 5.95 2.06
C SER A 4 -30.95 6.24 2.91
N ALA A 5 -31.11 6.48 4.21
CA ALA A 5 -30.05 6.67 5.17
C ALA A 5 -29.11 5.45 5.32
N SER A 6 -29.63 4.21 5.23
CA SER A 6 -28.80 3.00 5.32
C SER A 6 -27.90 2.80 4.09
N TYR A 7 -28.25 3.34 2.95
CA TYR A 7 -27.48 3.22 1.71
C TYR A 7 -26.36 4.25 1.63
N LEU A 8 -26.61 5.47 2.10
CA LEU A 8 -25.57 6.50 2.21
C LEU A 8 -24.47 6.04 3.17
N SER A 9 -24.81 5.35 4.28
CA SER A 9 -23.82 4.81 5.20
C SER A 9 -22.91 3.76 4.55
N ASN A 10 -23.41 2.97 3.58
CA ASN A 10 -22.62 1.94 2.90
C ASN A 10 -21.65 2.51 1.84
N ALA A 11 -21.89 3.72 1.32
CA ALA A 11 -20.97 4.38 0.37
C ALA A 11 -19.84 5.14 1.08
N GLN A 12 -20.00 5.46 2.36
CA GLN A 12 -19.01 6.23 3.14
C GLN A 12 -17.63 5.57 3.18
N PRO A 13 -17.48 4.25 3.46
CA PRO A 13 -16.16 3.63 3.50
C PRO A 13 -15.39 3.74 2.18
N ALA A 14 -16.06 3.57 1.04
CA ALA A 14 -15.43 3.74 -0.27
C ALA A 14 -15.01 5.19 -0.53
N THR A 15 -15.82 6.17 -0.08
CA THR A 15 -15.47 7.59 -0.21
C THR A 15 -14.30 7.97 0.68
N ILE A 16 -14.26 7.49 1.94
CA ILE A 16 -13.13 7.69 2.86
C ILE A 16 -11.85 7.11 2.26
N ALA A 17 -11.92 5.90 1.70
CA ALA A 17 -10.78 5.28 1.03
C ALA A 17 -10.26 6.13 -0.13
N LEU A 18 -11.14 6.63 -1.00
CA LEU A 18 -10.75 7.48 -2.13
C LEU A 18 -10.10 8.79 -1.68
N ILE A 19 -10.66 9.45 -0.67
CA ILE A 19 -10.07 10.69 -0.11
C ILE A 19 -8.69 10.42 0.47
N ALA A 20 -8.54 9.33 1.23
CA ALA A 20 -7.27 8.96 1.85
C ALA A 20 -6.20 8.62 0.80
N PHE A 21 -6.55 7.89 -0.26
CA PHE A 21 -5.62 7.60 -1.35
C PHE A 21 -5.26 8.84 -2.17
N ALA A 22 -6.23 9.74 -2.40
CA ALA A 22 -5.96 11.02 -3.05
C ALA A 22 -5.03 11.90 -2.20
N TYR A 23 -5.25 11.95 -0.89
CA TYR A 23 -4.36 12.66 0.03
C TYR A 23 -2.93 12.12 -0.05
N PHE A 24 -2.74 10.79 -0.04
CA PHE A 24 -1.42 10.18 -0.23
C PHE A 24 -0.75 10.67 -1.52
N VAL A 25 -1.45 10.56 -2.66
CA VAL A 25 -0.88 10.95 -3.96
C VAL A 25 -0.53 12.44 -4.00
N ILE A 26 -1.43 13.31 -3.53
CA ILE A 26 -1.22 14.76 -3.53
C ILE A 26 -0.03 15.12 -2.63
N SER A 27 0.03 14.58 -1.42
CA SER A 27 1.08 14.89 -0.45
C SER A 27 2.45 14.40 -0.93
N VAL A 28 2.54 13.18 -1.46
CA VAL A 28 3.79 12.66 -2.03
C VAL A 28 4.23 13.48 -3.23
N THR A 29 3.29 13.85 -4.10
CA THR A 29 3.58 14.70 -5.26
C THR A 29 4.06 16.09 -4.81
N ALA A 30 3.40 16.69 -3.82
CA ALA A 30 3.83 17.99 -3.28
C ALA A 30 5.25 17.92 -2.70
N LEU A 31 5.61 16.86 -1.99
CA LEU A 31 6.96 16.68 -1.46
C LEU A 31 8.04 16.64 -2.55
N TYR A 32 7.75 16.08 -3.72
CA TYR A 32 8.67 16.13 -4.85
C TYR A 32 8.95 17.54 -5.35
N PHE A 33 7.97 18.44 -5.29
CA PHE A 33 8.15 19.84 -5.70
C PHE A 33 8.76 20.71 -4.60
N LEU A 34 8.49 20.39 -3.32
CA LEU A 34 8.96 21.19 -2.19
C LEU A 34 10.42 20.89 -1.81
N ASN A 35 10.94 19.73 -2.17
CA ASN A 35 12.32 19.35 -1.88
C ASN A 35 13.13 19.19 -3.18
N PRO A 36 13.91 20.22 -3.59
CA PRO A 36 14.72 20.19 -4.82
C PRO A 36 15.81 19.11 -4.84
N ALA A 37 16.24 18.64 -3.68
CA ALA A 37 17.20 17.54 -3.56
C ALA A 37 16.56 16.17 -3.93
N TYR A 38 15.27 16.17 -4.13
CA TYR A 38 14.50 14.96 -4.38
C TYR A 38 14.51 14.58 -5.86
N SER A 39 15.17 13.50 -6.17
CA SER A 39 15.17 12.95 -7.53
C SER A 39 14.03 11.96 -7.71
N LEU A 40 13.11 12.24 -8.66
CA LEU A 40 12.06 11.30 -9.07
C LEU A 40 12.59 9.90 -9.43
N ILE A 41 13.87 9.79 -9.81
CA ILE A 41 14.49 8.54 -10.25
C ILE A 41 15.22 7.84 -9.09
N ARG A 42 15.90 8.58 -8.21
CA ARG A 42 16.80 8.02 -7.20
C ARG A 42 16.25 8.00 -5.78
N SER A 43 15.33 8.92 -5.44
CA SER A 43 14.84 9.05 -4.07
C SER A 43 13.59 8.20 -3.81
N PHE A 44 13.46 7.66 -2.60
CA PHE A 44 12.29 6.93 -2.13
C PHE A 44 11.39 7.79 -1.25
N VAL A 45 10.12 7.44 -1.17
CA VAL A 45 9.18 8.09 -0.25
C VAL A 45 9.56 7.88 1.23
N GLY A 46 10.46 6.96 1.55
CA GLY A 46 10.90 6.68 2.92
C GLY A 46 12.30 7.19 3.29
N ASN A 47 13.11 7.66 2.32
CA ASN A 47 14.48 8.14 2.57
C ASN A 47 14.50 9.66 2.76
N TYR A 48 13.87 10.12 3.81
CA TYR A 48 13.80 11.54 4.06
C TYR A 48 14.53 11.90 5.34
N ASP A 49 15.71 12.47 5.19
CA ASP A 49 16.26 13.37 6.21
C ASP A 49 15.48 14.70 6.09
N LEU A 50 14.25 14.70 6.60
CA LEU A 50 13.25 15.68 6.19
C LEU A 50 12.93 16.72 7.22
N GLY A 51 13.46 16.60 8.43
CA GLY A 51 13.18 17.57 9.48
C GLY A 51 11.70 18.02 9.50
N VAL A 52 11.40 19.10 8.81
CA VAL A 52 10.06 19.72 8.79
C VAL A 52 9.01 18.85 8.07
N TYR A 53 9.42 18.00 7.13
CA TYR A 53 8.48 17.23 6.29
C TYR A 53 8.20 15.82 6.81
N GLU A 54 8.86 15.38 7.88
CA GLU A 54 8.67 14.06 8.48
C GLU A 54 7.20 13.80 8.87
N PHE A 55 6.55 14.81 9.43
CA PHE A 55 5.13 14.73 9.79
C PHE A 55 4.23 14.50 8.55
N ILE A 56 4.54 15.14 7.42
CA ILE A 56 3.76 14.96 6.19
C ILE A 56 3.88 13.52 5.71
N ILE A 57 5.08 12.94 5.75
CA ILE A 57 5.28 11.54 5.34
C ILE A 57 4.58 10.57 6.27
N ALA A 58 4.73 10.72 7.57
CA ALA A 58 4.01 9.91 8.53
C ALA A 58 2.50 9.97 8.25
N SER A 59 1.94 11.17 8.04
CA SER A 59 0.52 11.35 7.73
C SER A 59 0.11 10.70 6.40
N THR A 60 1.00 10.61 5.39
CA THR A 60 0.70 9.90 4.13
C THR A 60 0.55 8.40 4.36
N PHE A 61 1.43 7.78 5.12
CA PHE A 61 1.31 6.37 5.48
C PHE A 61 0.06 6.09 6.31
N PHE A 62 -0.25 6.97 7.28
CA PHE A 62 -1.49 6.88 8.05
C PHE A 62 -2.72 6.94 7.15
N SER A 63 -2.77 7.90 6.23
CA SER A 63 -3.90 8.04 5.32
C SER A 63 -4.08 6.80 4.45
N LEU A 64 -2.98 6.23 3.93
CA LEU A 64 -3.01 5.03 3.11
C LEU A 64 -3.49 3.81 3.92
N GLY A 65 -3.03 3.67 5.16
CA GLY A 65 -3.47 2.61 6.07
C GLY A 65 -4.96 2.73 6.42
N LEU A 66 -5.40 3.89 6.88
CA LEU A 66 -6.81 4.14 7.25
C LEU A 66 -7.74 4.01 6.04
N GLY A 67 -7.33 4.53 4.87
CA GLY A 67 -8.09 4.36 3.63
C GLY A 67 -8.25 2.90 3.23
N SER A 68 -7.22 2.09 3.41
CA SER A 68 -7.26 0.65 3.13
C SER A 68 -8.16 -0.10 4.10
N LEU A 69 -8.15 0.24 5.39
CA LEU A 69 -9.07 -0.35 6.37
C LEU A 69 -10.52 0.06 6.09
N ALA A 70 -10.76 1.31 5.69
CA ALA A 70 -12.08 1.74 5.23
C ALA A 70 -12.52 0.96 3.99
N LEU A 71 -11.60 0.70 3.03
CA LEU A 71 -11.90 -0.14 1.86
C LEU A 71 -12.26 -1.57 2.26
N VAL A 72 -11.59 -2.18 3.25
CA VAL A 72 -11.95 -3.50 3.80
C VAL A 72 -13.38 -3.51 4.31
N ILE A 73 -13.74 -2.51 5.12
CA ILE A 73 -15.11 -2.37 5.65
C ILE A 73 -16.12 -2.26 4.50
N GLY A 74 -15.82 -1.42 3.50
CA GLY A 74 -16.68 -1.24 2.34
C GLY A 74 -16.85 -2.50 1.51
N LEU A 75 -15.77 -3.26 1.26
CA LEU A 75 -15.82 -4.55 0.56
C LEU A 75 -16.59 -5.59 1.37
N TYR A 76 -16.38 -5.65 2.68
CA TYR A 76 -17.11 -6.55 3.56
C TYR A 76 -18.63 -6.29 3.51
N GLN A 77 -19.03 -5.05 3.50
CA GLN A 77 -20.44 -4.64 3.46
C GLN A 77 -21.05 -4.72 2.04
N GLY A 78 -20.27 -4.37 1.02
CA GLY A 78 -20.74 -4.25 -0.36
C GLY A 78 -20.69 -5.53 -1.18
N MET A 79 -19.94 -6.55 -0.76
CA MET A 79 -19.86 -7.83 -1.47
C MET A 79 -20.79 -8.87 -0.86
N PRO A 80 -21.51 -9.65 -1.71
CA PRO A 80 -22.30 -10.77 -1.25
C PRO A 80 -21.41 -11.86 -0.63
N GLN A 81 -21.96 -12.65 0.29
CA GLN A 81 -21.19 -13.68 1.00
C GLN A 81 -20.51 -14.69 0.06
N SER A 82 -21.17 -15.04 -1.05
CA SER A 82 -20.64 -15.97 -2.07
C SER A 82 -19.37 -15.45 -2.75
N ALA A 83 -19.23 -14.15 -2.93
CA ALA A 83 -18.08 -13.51 -3.57
C ALA A 83 -17.02 -13.04 -2.58
N ARG A 84 -17.33 -13.01 -1.29
CA ARG A 84 -16.44 -12.52 -0.24
C ARG A 84 -15.28 -13.48 -0.02
N SER A 85 -14.06 -12.97 -0.10
CA SER A 85 -12.85 -13.72 0.25
C SER A 85 -12.30 -13.25 1.59
N TRP A 86 -12.45 -14.04 2.63
CA TRP A 86 -11.88 -13.74 3.95
C TRP A 86 -10.36 -13.61 3.91
N ILE A 87 -9.69 -14.46 3.13
CA ILE A 87 -8.23 -14.40 2.96
C ILE A 87 -7.85 -13.08 2.28
N GLY A 88 -8.54 -12.69 1.21
CA GLY A 88 -8.26 -11.43 0.53
C GLY A 88 -8.51 -10.21 1.41
N LEU A 89 -9.58 -10.21 2.22
CA LEU A 89 -9.86 -9.14 3.18
C LEU A 89 -8.80 -9.10 4.30
N LEU A 90 -8.41 -10.25 4.85
CA LEU A 90 -7.37 -10.33 5.88
C LEU A 90 -6.03 -9.79 5.35
N LEU A 91 -5.62 -10.17 4.15
CA LEU A 91 -4.41 -9.67 3.52
C LEU A 91 -4.48 -8.15 3.32
N LEU A 92 -5.65 -7.61 2.96
CA LEU A 92 -5.84 -6.16 2.84
C LEU A 92 -5.82 -5.46 4.22
N VAL A 93 -6.25 -6.12 5.29
CA VAL A 93 -6.08 -5.63 6.67
C VAL A 93 -4.58 -5.60 7.04
N ILE A 94 -3.84 -6.67 6.75
CA ILE A 94 -2.39 -6.73 7.02
C ILE A 94 -1.67 -5.59 6.28
N TRP A 95 -2.01 -5.35 5.02
CA TRP A 95 -1.52 -4.19 4.28
C TRP A 95 -1.83 -2.87 4.99
N GLY A 96 -3.09 -2.63 5.36
CA GLY A 96 -3.50 -1.38 6.01
C GLY A 96 -2.82 -1.16 7.36
N MET A 97 -2.74 -2.20 8.17
CA MET A 97 -2.06 -2.15 9.47
C MET A 97 -0.56 -1.91 9.32
N GLY A 98 0.09 -2.56 8.36
CA GLY A 98 1.51 -2.34 8.10
C GLY A 98 1.81 -0.91 7.64
N MET A 99 0.92 -0.29 6.85
CA MET A 99 1.06 1.13 6.50
C MET A 99 0.91 2.05 7.73
N LEU A 100 0.00 1.73 8.68
CA LEU A 100 -0.09 2.46 9.95
C LEU A 100 1.19 2.30 10.77
N ILE A 101 1.73 1.09 10.88
CA ILE A 101 2.98 0.83 11.59
C ILE A 101 4.13 1.60 10.94
N ALA A 102 4.23 1.61 9.60
CA ALA A 102 5.25 2.38 8.89
C ALA A 102 5.15 3.89 9.14
N GLY A 103 3.93 4.41 9.35
CA GLY A 103 3.72 5.81 9.73
C GLY A 103 4.10 6.13 11.19
N ILE A 104 4.01 5.14 12.11
CA ILE A 104 4.40 5.31 13.52
C ILE A 104 5.93 5.26 13.69
N PHE A 105 6.58 4.39 12.93
CA PHE A 105 8.02 4.16 13.00
C PHE A 105 8.69 4.71 11.75
N PRO A 106 9.08 6.00 11.71
CA PRO A 106 9.76 6.57 10.55
C PRO A 106 11.13 5.92 10.38
N ALA A 107 11.56 5.80 9.12
CA ALA A 107 12.94 5.40 8.81
C ALA A 107 13.84 6.63 8.94
N ASN A 108 14.46 6.81 10.08
CA ASN A 108 15.40 7.91 10.35
C ASN A 108 16.83 7.55 9.90
N ASP A 109 16.98 7.16 8.65
CA ASP A 109 18.29 6.82 8.13
C ASP A 109 18.87 8.03 7.41
N GLY A 110 19.71 8.76 8.09
CA GLY A 110 20.53 9.79 7.45
C GLY A 110 21.33 9.20 6.28
N GLY A 111 20.67 9.07 5.10
CA GLY A 111 21.30 8.65 3.86
C GLY A 111 21.55 7.16 3.69
N SER A 112 20.71 6.28 4.27
CA SER A 112 20.91 4.83 4.14
C SER A 112 20.74 4.36 2.69
N THR A 113 21.84 3.90 2.16
CA THR A 113 21.89 3.18 0.88
C THR A 113 21.28 1.78 1.02
N VAL A 114 20.83 1.17 -0.10
CA VAL A 114 20.34 -0.23 -0.16
C VAL A 114 21.23 -1.23 0.65
N PRO A 115 22.57 -1.10 0.67
CA PRO A 115 23.43 -1.94 1.52
C PRO A 115 23.11 -1.85 3.02
N HIS A 116 22.76 -0.66 3.52
CA HIS A 116 22.43 -0.48 4.94
C HIS A 116 21.08 -1.15 5.28
N MET A 117 20.09 -1.02 4.41
CA MET A 117 18.81 -1.74 4.56
C MET A 117 18.99 -3.26 4.64
N ILE A 118 19.87 -3.83 3.79
CA ILE A 118 20.18 -5.26 3.81
C ILE A 118 20.90 -5.63 5.11
N THR A 119 21.84 -4.80 5.58
CA THR A 119 22.56 -5.04 6.83
C THR A 119 21.60 -5.05 8.02
N VAL A 120 20.67 -4.10 8.09
CA VAL A 120 19.63 -4.02 9.14
C VAL A 120 18.69 -5.24 9.07
N LEU A 121 18.26 -5.65 7.88
CA LEU A 121 17.44 -6.84 7.69
C LEU A 121 18.17 -8.12 8.09
N LEU A 122 19.44 -8.26 7.71
CA LEU A 122 20.25 -9.43 8.05
C LEU A 122 20.63 -9.43 9.54
N ALA A 123 20.89 -8.28 10.15
CA ALA A 123 21.14 -8.17 11.59
C ALA A 123 19.94 -8.59 12.44
N GLY A 124 18.71 -8.39 11.95
CA GLY A 124 17.50 -8.89 12.60
C GLY A 124 17.27 -10.39 12.47
N VAL A 125 17.90 -11.05 11.48
CA VAL A 125 17.77 -12.49 11.23
C VAL A 125 19.01 -13.27 11.72
N PHE A 126 20.20 -12.65 11.66
CA PHE A 126 21.45 -13.23 12.10
C PHE A 126 22.03 -12.36 13.20
N PRO A 127 22.61 -12.93 14.27
CA PRO A 127 23.27 -12.18 15.35
C PRO A 127 24.58 -11.56 14.81
N VAL A 128 24.43 -10.46 14.10
CA VAL A 128 25.56 -9.57 13.77
C VAL A 128 25.65 -8.58 14.92
N GLU A 129 26.84 -8.34 15.48
CA GLU A 129 27.10 -7.29 16.48
C GLU A 129 26.89 -5.90 15.86
N VAL A 130 25.65 -5.57 15.56
CA VAL A 130 25.23 -4.20 15.28
C VAL A 130 24.85 -3.60 16.62
N GLN A 131 25.51 -2.55 17.04
CA GLN A 131 25.04 -1.75 18.17
C GLN A 131 23.67 -1.21 17.79
N ALA A 132 22.60 -1.89 18.26
CA ALA A 132 21.23 -1.54 18.00
C ALA A 132 20.89 -0.23 18.72
N THR A 133 20.96 0.88 18.00
CA THR A 133 20.39 2.14 18.47
C THR A 133 18.86 2.07 18.32
N PRO A 134 18.07 2.83 19.08
CA PRO A 134 16.62 2.93 18.89
C PRO A 134 16.24 3.25 17.44
N GLU A 135 17.01 4.10 16.76
CA GLU A 135 16.84 4.48 15.35
C GLU A 135 16.95 3.27 14.41
N THR A 136 17.93 2.39 14.65
CA THR A 136 18.10 1.15 13.87
C THR A 136 16.90 0.22 14.03
N VAL A 137 16.35 0.11 15.24
CA VAL A 137 15.16 -0.72 15.51
C VAL A 137 13.94 -0.13 14.81
N PHE A 138 13.73 1.18 14.85
CA PHE A 138 12.60 1.83 14.19
C PHE A 138 12.65 1.68 12.67
N SER A 139 13.82 1.90 12.07
CA SER A 139 14.04 1.67 10.65
C SER A 139 13.78 0.23 10.24
N PHE A 140 14.19 -0.74 11.05
CA PHE A 140 13.93 -2.16 10.83
C PHE A 140 12.41 -2.48 10.84
N ILE A 141 11.67 -1.98 11.85
CA ILE A 141 10.22 -2.14 11.93
C ILE A 141 9.55 -1.52 10.71
N HIS A 142 9.95 -0.31 10.32
CA HIS A 142 9.44 0.40 9.15
C HIS A 142 9.61 -0.42 7.86
N ILE A 143 10.81 -0.92 7.61
CA ILE A 143 11.14 -1.70 6.42
C ILE A 143 10.30 -2.99 6.36
N ILE A 144 10.25 -3.75 7.46
CA ILE A 144 9.44 -4.98 7.52
C ILE A 144 7.96 -4.67 7.31
N ALA A 145 7.46 -3.60 7.93
CA ALA A 145 6.08 -3.19 7.79
C ALA A 145 5.74 -2.85 6.32
N ILE A 146 6.59 -2.09 5.63
CA ILE A 146 6.39 -1.75 4.22
C ILE A 146 6.49 -2.98 3.32
N LEU A 147 7.56 -3.76 3.42
CA LEU A 147 7.77 -4.92 2.54
C LEU A 147 6.69 -5.97 2.75
N GLY A 148 6.38 -6.29 4.01
CA GLY A 148 5.31 -7.22 4.36
C GLY A 148 3.95 -6.74 3.86
N SER A 149 3.67 -5.46 3.94
CA SER A 149 2.45 -4.85 3.44
C SER A 149 2.34 -4.94 1.93
N LEU A 150 3.36 -4.52 1.19
CA LEU A 150 3.36 -4.55 -0.27
C LEU A 150 3.16 -5.97 -0.81
N PHE A 151 3.81 -6.95 -0.18
CA PHE A 151 3.62 -8.35 -0.52
C PHE A 151 2.20 -8.83 -0.19
N SER A 152 1.68 -8.47 0.98
CA SER A 152 0.32 -8.79 1.40
C SER A 152 -0.73 -8.21 0.46
N LEU A 153 -0.58 -6.94 0.04
CA LEU A 153 -1.47 -6.30 -0.92
C LEU A 153 -1.44 -7.00 -2.29
N SER A 154 -0.25 -7.38 -2.76
CA SER A 154 -0.10 -8.10 -4.03
C SER A 154 -0.85 -9.43 -4.03
N LEU A 155 -0.77 -10.17 -2.93
CA LEU A 155 -1.54 -11.41 -2.74
C LEU A 155 -3.05 -11.13 -2.60
N ALA A 156 -3.44 -10.09 -1.84
CA ALA A 156 -4.84 -9.67 -1.70
C ALA A 156 -5.45 -9.36 -3.07
N ALA A 157 -4.71 -8.63 -3.90
CA ALA A 157 -5.15 -8.26 -5.25
C ALA A 157 -5.43 -9.49 -6.13
N ILE A 158 -4.57 -10.52 -6.10
CA ILE A 158 -4.83 -11.78 -6.84
C ILE A 158 -6.07 -12.49 -6.30
N VAL A 159 -6.13 -12.68 -4.99
CA VAL A 159 -7.22 -13.45 -4.35
C VAL A 159 -8.57 -12.78 -4.58
N LEU A 160 -8.65 -11.46 -4.41
CA LEU A 160 -9.88 -10.70 -4.64
C LEU A 160 -10.25 -10.64 -6.12
N SER A 161 -9.28 -10.40 -7.01
CA SER A 161 -9.54 -10.39 -8.45
C SER A 161 -10.16 -11.70 -8.94
N ARG A 162 -9.66 -12.84 -8.46
CA ARG A 162 -10.23 -14.16 -8.83
C ARG A 162 -11.69 -14.30 -8.40
N ARG A 163 -12.09 -13.70 -7.26
CA ARG A 163 -13.49 -13.69 -6.79
C ARG A 163 -14.37 -12.79 -7.64
N PHE A 164 -13.87 -11.66 -8.12
CA PHE A 164 -14.60 -10.74 -8.97
C PHE A 164 -15.11 -11.38 -10.27
N LYS A 165 -14.40 -12.40 -10.79
CA LYS A 165 -14.83 -13.15 -11.98
C LYS A 165 -16.22 -13.77 -11.82
N HIS A 166 -16.56 -14.22 -10.62
CA HIS A 166 -17.77 -15.00 -10.34
C HIS A 166 -18.95 -14.13 -9.91
N GLU A 167 -18.74 -12.82 -9.72
CA GLU A 167 -19.77 -11.89 -9.30
C GLU A 167 -20.12 -10.92 -10.42
N GLU A 168 -21.38 -10.91 -10.85
CA GLU A 168 -21.86 -10.14 -12.01
C GLU A 168 -21.49 -8.65 -11.90
N LYS A 169 -21.73 -8.04 -10.72
CA LYS A 169 -21.47 -6.62 -10.47
C LYS A 169 -19.98 -6.26 -10.52
N TRP A 170 -19.08 -7.22 -10.30
CA TRP A 170 -17.63 -7.04 -10.25
C TRP A 170 -16.90 -7.55 -11.49
N ARG A 171 -17.60 -8.30 -12.34
CA ARG A 171 -17.03 -8.94 -13.54
C ARG A 171 -16.44 -7.92 -14.53
N SER A 172 -16.98 -6.71 -14.58
CA SER A 172 -16.50 -5.65 -15.49
C SER A 172 -15.05 -5.23 -15.20
N ILE A 173 -14.64 -5.23 -13.93
CA ILE A 173 -13.26 -4.84 -13.53
C ILE A 173 -12.32 -6.02 -13.37
N TYR A 174 -12.80 -7.27 -13.45
CA TYR A 174 -12.01 -8.47 -13.19
C TYR A 174 -10.69 -8.51 -13.96
N ARG A 175 -10.73 -8.33 -15.29
CA ARG A 175 -9.55 -8.42 -16.15
C ARG A 175 -8.51 -7.37 -15.79
N PHE A 176 -8.94 -6.13 -15.61
CA PHE A 176 -8.04 -5.03 -15.27
C PHE A 176 -7.43 -5.19 -13.87
N SER A 177 -8.26 -5.58 -12.90
CA SER A 177 -7.82 -5.88 -11.54
C SER A 177 -6.80 -7.03 -11.52
N LEU A 178 -7.01 -8.09 -12.31
CA LEU A 178 -6.07 -9.21 -12.40
C LEU A 178 -4.74 -8.81 -13.07
N ILE A 179 -4.78 -8.00 -14.13
CA ILE A 179 -3.55 -7.50 -14.78
C ILE A 179 -2.73 -6.70 -13.77
N LEU A 180 -3.35 -5.76 -13.05
CA LEU A 180 -2.65 -4.99 -12.01
C LEU A 180 -2.06 -5.90 -10.93
N ALA A 181 -2.82 -6.90 -10.46
CA ALA A 181 -2.34 -7.87 -9.48
C ALA A 181 -1.12 -8.67 -9.99
N LEU A 182 -1.10 -9.07 -11.26
CA LEU A 182 0.04 -9.75 -11.86
C LEU A 182 1.26 -8.82 -11.99
N VAL A 183 1.05 -7.55 -12.35
CA VAL A 183 2.11 -6.54 -12.35
C VAL A 183 2.68 -6.34 -10.94
N MET A 184 1.82 -6.27 -9.92
CA MET A 184 2.26 -6.15 -8.53
C MET A 184 3.11 -7.36 -8.09
N ILE A 185 2.72 -8.59 -8.45
CA ILE A 185 3.52 -9.78 -8.14
C ILE A 185 4.87 -9.75 -8.89
N ALA A 186 4.87 -9.44 -10.17
CA ALA A 186 6.10 -9.36 -10.95
C ALA A 186 7.07 -8.32 -10.38
N THR A 187 6.56 -7.13 -10.04
CA THR A 187 7.37 -6.08 -9.42
C THR A 187 7.81 -6.41 -7.99
N SER A 188 7.00 -7.16 -7.21
CA SER A 188 7.40 -7.70 -5.91
C SER A 188 8.56 -8.69 -6.03
N ILE A 189 8.55 -9.57 -7.05
CA ILE A 189 9.64 -10.50 -7.33
C ILE A 189 10.90 -9.73 -7.72
N LEU A 190 10.79 -8.72 -8.59
CA LEU A 190 11.92 -7.87 -8.97
C LEU A 190 12.50 -7.13 -7.77
N LEU A 191 11.64 -6.61 -6.89
CA LEU A 191 12.06 -5.95 -5.65
C LEU A 191 12.81 -6.92 -4.74
N PHE A 192 12.28 -8.14 -4.57
CA PHE A 192 12.94 -9.19 -3.78
C PHE A 192 14.30 -9.55 -4.37
N GLN A 193 14.42 -9.71 -5.69
CA GLN A 193 15.69 -9.96 -6.36
C GLN A 193 16.67 -8.80 -6.16
N ALA A 194 16.21 -7.54 -6.24
CA ALA A 194 17.06 -6.38 -6.01
C ALA A 194 17.60 -6.33 -4.57
N ILE A 195 16.81 -6.79 -3.59
CA ILE A 195 17.21 -6.85 -2.17
C ILE A 195 18.19 -8.01 -1.91
N PHE A 196 17.86 -9.24 -2.34
CA PHE A 196 18.55 -10.45 -1.90
C PHE A 196 19.61 -10.97 -2.87
N LEU A 197 19.48 -10.73 -4.17
CA LEU A 197 20.42 -11.26 -5.17
C LEU A 197 21.53 -10.28 -5.57
N PHE A 198 21.74 -9.23 -4.79
CA PHE A 198 22.85 -8.27 -4.99
C PHE A 198 22.93 -7.68 -6.41
N ILE A 199 21.83 -7.51 -7.10
CA ILE A 199 21.78 -6.63 -8.27
C ILE A 199 21.96 -5.22 -7.72
N ARG A 200 23.20 -4.84 -7.45
CA ARG A 200 23.67 -3.67 -6.69
C ARG A 200 23.43 -2.32 -7.39
N THR A 201 22.36 -2.18 -8.13
CA THR A 201 22.02 -0.86 -8.68
C THR A 201 20.82 -0.31 -7.92
N GLU A 202 21.03 0.79 -7.21
CA GLU A 202 19.97 1.60 -6.60
C GLU A 202 18.81 1.85 -7.58
N PHE A 203 19.11 1.88 -8.85
CA PHE A 203 18.16 2.05 -9.94
C PHE A 203 17.09 0.95 -9.97
N TRP A 204 17.47 -0.35 -9.98
CA TRP A 204 16.50 -1.44 -10.08
C TRP A 204 15.63 -1.56 -8.83
N PHE A 205 16.21 -1.33 -7.66
CA PHE A 205 15.45 -1.30 -6.41
C PHE A 205 14.43 -0.15 -6.43
N SER A 206 14.88 1.07 -6.77
CA SER A 206 14.04 2.25 -6.86
C SER A 206 12.92 2.08 -7.87
N LEU A 207 13.23 1.59 -9.06
CA LEU A 207 12.27 1.38 -10.12
C LEU A 207 11.21 0.34 -9.72
N SER A 208 11.63 -0.80 -9.17
CA SER A 208 10.73 -1.87 -8.74
C SER A 208 9.77 -1.39 -7.65
N LEU A 209 10.27 -0.66 -6.65
CA LEU A 209 9.44 -0.13 -5.58
C LEU A 209 8.44 0.91 -6.09
N LYS A 210 8.84 1.78 -6.99
CA LYS A 210 7.93 2.78 -7.61
C LYS A 210 6.85 2.14 -8.46
N LEU A 211 7.21 1.16 -9.30
CA LEU A 211 6.25 0.42 -10.11
C LEU A 211 5.26 -0.35 -9.23
N LEU A 212 5.76 -0.97 -8.16
CA LEU A 212 4.92 -1.68 -7.21
C LEU A 212 3.96 -0.73 -6.49
N THR A 213 4.45 0.41 -5.98
CA THR A 213 3.62 1.42 -5.32
C THR A 213 2.58 2.00 -6.27
N PHE A 214 2.98 2.34 -7.51
CA PHE A 214 2.06 2.88 -8.50
C PHE A 214 0.95 1.89 -8.90
N SER A 215 1.31 0.64 -9.19
CA SER A 215 0.32 -0.40 -9.51
C SER A 215 -0.59 -0.72 -8.32
N SER A 216 -0.06 -0.67 -7.09
CA SER A 216 -0.84 -0.82 -5.86
C SER A 216 -1.88 0.29 -5.69
N LEU A 217 -1.47 1.53 -5.87
CA LEU A 217 -2.38 2.69 -5.81
C LEU A 217 -3.46 2.62 -6.89
N LEU A 218 -3.08 2.30 -8.13
CA LEU A 218 -4.05 2.12 -9.21
C LEU A 218 -5.08 1.05 -8.88
N TRP A 219 -4.62 -0.08 -8.31
CA TRP A 219 -5.52 -1.16 -7.90
C TRP A 219 -6.46 -0.71 -6.78
N LEU A 220 -5.94 -0.05 -5.74
CA LEU A 220 -6.74 0.47 -4.62
C LEU A 220 -7.80 1.49 -5.10
N PHE A 221 -7.42 2.43 -5.97
CA PHE A 221 -8.35 3.39 -6.58
C PHE A 221 -9.40 2.72 -7.42
N LEU A 222 -9.03 1.73 -8.25
CA LEU A 222 -9.95 0.96 -9.07
C LEU A 222 -11.02 0.29 -8.21
N ILE A 223 -10.62 -0.39 -7.14
CA ILE A 223 -11.53 -1.12 -6.26
C ILE A 223 -12.42 -0.15 -5.48
N ALA A 224 -11.88 0.93 -4.92
CA ALA A 224 -12.64 1.91 -4.16
C ALA A 224 -13.66 2.65 -5.04
N THR A 225 -13.28 3.04 -6.26
CA THR A 225 -14.18 3.69 -7.23
C THR A 225 -15.30 2.76 -7.67
N HIS A 226 -14.95 1.51 -8.00
CA HIS A 226 -15.94 0.52 -8.41
C HIS A 226 -16.91 0.18 -7.27
N LEU A 227 -16.41 0.00 -6.05
CA LEU A 227 -17.22 -0.23 -4.87
C LEU A 227 -18.23 0.91 -4.67
N ARG A 228 -17.78 2.17 -4.74
CA ARG A 228 -18.66 3.34 -4.63
C ARG A 228 -19.75 3.33 -5.71
N PHE A 229 -19.37 3.01 -6.96
CA PHE A 229 -20.31 2.94 -8.09
C PHE A 229 -21.36 1.84 -7.89
N VAL A 230 -20.95 0.63 -7.50
CA VAL A 230 -21.84 -0.51 -7.25
C VAL A 230 -22.83 -0.20 -6.13
N VAL A 231 -22.35 0.40 -5.04
CA VAL A 231 -23.21 0.76 -3.89
C VAL A 231 -24.21 1.83 -4.29
N VAL A 232 -23.79 2.90 -4.96
CA VAL A 232 -24.71 3.99 -5.40
C VAL A 232 -25.75 3.47 -6.36
N LYS A 233 -25.38 2.64 -7.33
CA LYS A 233 -26.31 2.10 -8.34
C LYS A 233 -27.35 1.13 -7.75
N SER A 234 -27.05 0.51 -6.60
CA SER A 234 -28.01 -0.34 -5.90
C SER A 234 -29.14 0.45 -5.19
N VAL A 235 -28.97 1.76 -5.05
CA VAL A 235 -29.94 2.68 -4.42
C VAL A 235 -30.96 3.22 -5.42
N SER A 236 -30.57 3.35 -6.69
CA SER A 236 -31.40 3.93 -7.75
C SER A 236 -32.38 2.93 -8.39
N LYS A 237 -32.42 1.70 -7.92
CA LYS A 237 -33.41 0.66 -8.28
C LYS A 237 -34.27 0.30 -7.09
#